data_ea50311a76479ab4c6a496b40b3d9db3
#
_entry.id   ea50311a76479ab4c6a496b40b3d9db3
#
_cell.length_a   1.000
_cell.length_b   1.000
_cell.length_c   1.000
_cell.angle_alpha   90.00
_cell.angle_beta   90.00
_cell.angle_gamma   90.00
#
_symmetry.space_group_name_H-M   'P 1'
#
loop_
_entity.id
_entity.type
_entity.pdbx_description
1 polymer ?
#
loop_
_entity_poly.entity_id
_entity_poly.type
_entity_poly.pdbx_seq_one_letter_code
_entity_poly.pdbx_strand_id
1 'polypeptide(L)'
;MSLHVQQFGSGPDIVLLHGWGLHGDVFKDLAWQLVNDYRVTLIDLPGHGRSPASQRAQDLAAFAQQVADEAPSPAAWLGWSLGGMIATQVALGVPARVEKLILVTSSPRFVTTDDWPYAMDPAVLDDFAQALHQDYHGTLERFLALQAAPGTAGRDTLRQLRQTLLRFPPPGSRALDDGLAILQSADLRNRLPALRCPVLSIFGQHDRLVPAAVAPAVKALLPNAQVEIIKGSGHAPFISHPQAFLALVTAFLENNHG
;
A
#
# COMPACT_ATOMS: atom_id res chain seq x y z
N MET A 1 9.76 5.57 19.03
CA MET A 1 8.73 4.61 19.50
C MET A 1 8.74 3.45 18.53
N SER A 2 8.82 2.22 19.01
CA SER A 2 8.83 1.02 18.17
C SER A 2 7.45 0.79 17.58
N LEU A 3 7.38 0.45 16.27
CA LEU A 3 6.14 0.06 15.61
C LEU A 3 5.79 -1.39 15.98
N HIS A 4 4.54 -1.73 15.81
CA HIS A 4 4.11 -3.12 15.95
C HIS A 4 4.51 -3.93 14.71
N VAL A 5 5.28 -5.00 14.93
CA VAL A 5 5.79 -5.90 13.90
C VAL A 5 5.35 -7.33 14.21
N GLN A 6 4.88 -8.04 13.21
CA GLN A 6 4.65 -9.49 13.27
C GLN A 6 5.54 -10.16 12.22
N GLN A 7 6.20 -11.25 12.60
CA GLN A 7 7.01 -12.06 11.69
C GLN A 7 6.55 -13.51 11.68
N PHE A 8 6.53 -14.11 10.51
CA PHE A 8 6.12 -15.50 10.28
C PHE A 8 7.03 -16.16 9.25
N GLY A 9 7.24 -17.46 9.39
CA GLY A 9 8.02 -18.25 8.44
C GLY A 9 9.54 -18.08 8.59
N SER A 10 10.27 -18.54 7.58
CA SER A 10 11.73 -18.50 7.49
C SER A 10 12.15 -18.38 6.02
N GLY A 11 13.41 -18.03 5.75
CA GLY A 11 13.93 -17.83 4.40
C GLY A 11 14.22 -16.35 4.10
N PRO A 12 14.24 -15.94 2.82
CA PRO A 12 14.43 -14.54 2.42
C PRO A 12 13.34 -13.64 3.02
N ASP A 13 13.71 -12.41 3.35
CA ASP A 13 12.80 -11.46 3.98
C ASP A 13 11.86 -10.80 2.98
N ILE A 14 10.58 -10.69 3.35
CA ILE A 14 9.60 -9.85 2.67
C ILE A 14 8.82 -9.01 3.69
N VAL A 15 8.78 -7.69 3.47
CA VAL A 15 8.04 -6.71 4.27
C VAL A 15 6.74 -6.34 3.57
N LEU A 16 5.61 -6.40 4.27
CA LEU A 16 4.30 -6.02 3.76
C LEU A 16 3.76 -4.79 4.51
N LEU A 17 3.45 -3.72 3.77
CA LEU A 17 2.93 -2.45 4.28
C LEU A 17 1.49 -2.21 3.81
N HIS A 18 0.59 -2.04 4.76
CA HIS A 18 -0.84 -1.81 4.51
C HIS A 18 -1.17 -0.39 4.02
N GLY A 19 -2.40 -0.20 3.55
CA GLY A 19 -2.94 1.09 3.13
C GLY A 19 -3.51 1.93 4.28
N TRP A 20 -3.92 3.15 3.95
CA TRP A 20 -4.53 4.10 4.87
C TRP A 20 -5.73 3.50 5.61
N GLY A 21 -5.83 3.79 6.92
CA GLY A 21 -6.97 3.43 7.77
C GLY A 21 -7.02 1.97 8.22
N LEU A 22 -6.12 1.10 7.75
CA LEU A 22 -6.10 -0.33 8.09
C LEU A 22 -4.86 -0.70 8.93
N HIS A 23 -4.50 -1.96 8.96
CA HIS A 23 -3.34 -2.50 9.69
C HIS A 23 -2.82 -3.79 9.04
N GLY A 24 -1.67 -4.30 9.47
CA GLY A 24 -0.97 -5.43 8.85
C GLY A 24 -1.78 -6.71 8.73
N ASP A 25 -2.77 -6.93 9.61
CA ASP A 25 -3.62 -8.14 9.54
C ASP A 25 -4.42 -8.26 8.24
N VAL A 26 -4.53 -7.18 7.44
CA VAL A 26 -5.14 -7.24 6.10
C VAL A 26 -4.43 -8.22 5.17
N PHE A 27 -3.16 -8.49 5.45
CA PHE A 27 -2.33 -9.39 4.67
C PHE A 27 -2.21 -10.81 5.24
N LYS A 28 -2.95 -11.16 6.31
CA LYS A 28 -2.78 -12.47 6.95
C LYS A 28 -2.93 -13.64 5.99
N ASP A 29 -3.94 -13.61 5.14
CA ASP A 29 -4.18 -14.71 4.18
C ASP A 29 -3.05 -14.79 3.13
N LEU A 30 -2.52 -13.66 2.68
CA LEU A 30 -1.35 -13.61 1.80
C LEU A 30 -0.09 -14.07 2.53
N ALA A 31 0.11 -13.64 3.77
CA ALA A 31 1.24 -14.06 4.59
C ALA A 31 1.30 -15.58 4.75
N TRP A 32 0.15 -16.22 5.06
CA TRP A 32 0.07 -17.68 5.19
C TRP A 32 0.40 -18.43 3.89
N GLN A 33 0.25 -17.82 2.72
CA GLN A 33 0.64 -18.40 1.45
C GLN A 33 2.14 -18.24 1.16
N LEU A 34 2.80 -17.28 1.80
CA LEU A 34 4.22 -16.97 1.58
C LEU A 34 5.15 -17.57 2.64
N VAL A 35 4.66 -17.96 3.84
CA VAL A 35 5.50 -18.37 4.99
C VAL A 35 6.32 -19.64 4.78
N ASN A 36 5.98 -20.46 3.80
CA ASN A 36 6.75 -21.66 3.50
C ASN A 36 8.09 -21.34 2.82
N ASP A 37 8.15 -20.22 2.08
CA ASP A 37 9.28 -19.85 1.25
C ASP A 37 9.96 -18.56 1.72
N TYR A 38 9.26 -17.73 2.51
CA TYR A 38 9.73 -16.40 2.94
C TYR A 38 9.54 -16.18 4.44
N ARG A 39 10.43 -15.36 5.02
CA ARG A 39 10.18 -14.74 6.33
C ARG A 39 9.36 -13.47 6.11
N VAL A 40 8.05 -13.54 6.37
CA VAL A 40 7.09 -12.46 6.12
C VAL A 40 7.01 -11.54 7.33
N THR A 41 7.25 -10.26 7.13
CA THR A 41 7.15 -9.20 8.15
C THR A 41 5.97 -8.28 7.83
N LEU A 42 4.98 -8.25 8.72
CA LEU A 42 3.86 -7.31 8.68
C LEU A 42 4.15 -6.16 9.63
N ILE A 43 4.08 -4.92 9.17
CA ILE A 43 4.28 -3.72 9.99
C ILE A 43 2.99 -2.91 10.01
N ASP A 44 2.47 -2.64 11.23
CA ASP A 44 1.40 -1.65 11.39
C ASP A 44 2.02 -0.26 11.27
N LEU A 45 1.54 0.56 10.33
CA LEU A 45 2.04 1.92 10.10
C LEU A 45 1.90 2.80 11.36
N PRO A 46 2.68 3.88 11.51
CA PRO A 46 2.58 4.76 12.67
C PRO A 46 1.13 5.18 12.96
N GLY A 47 0.69 4.97 14.20
CA GLY A 47 -0.66 5.28 14.67
C GLY A 47 -1.80 4.42 14.13
N HIS A 48 -1.50 3.35 13.38
CA HIS A 48 -2.48 2.38 12.88
C HIS A 48 -2.36 1.06 13.64
N GLY A 49 -3.49 0.33 13.73
CA GLY A 49 -3.54 -0.98 14.37
C GLY A 49 -3.00 -0.94 15.81
N ARG A 50 -1.88 -1.61 16.04
CA ARG A 50 -1.21 -1.72 17.35
C ARG A 50 0.01 -0.78 17.48
N SER A 51 0.37 -0.06 16.42
CA SER A 51 1.48 0.89 16.44
C SER A 51 1.10 2.18 17.16
N PRO A 52 2.00 2.74 17.99
CA PRO A 52 1.74 3.99 18.68
C PRO A 52 1.63 5.17 17.70
N ALA A 53 0.75 6.12 18.03
CA ALA A 53 0.64 7.37 17.27
C ALA A 53 1.74 8.36 17.67
N SER A 54 2.24 9.12 16.70
CA SER A 54 3.14 10.25 16.96
C SER A 54 2.38 11.42 17.57
N GLN A 55 3.05 12.18 18.44
CA GLN A 55 2.55 13.46 18.96
C GLN A 55 2.77 14.62 17.97
N ARG A 56 3.63 14.43 16.96
CA ARG A 56 3.95 15.43 15.94
C ARG A 56 3.38 15.01 14.60
N ALA A 57 3.01 15.99 13.77
CA ALA A 57 2.64 15.75 12.38
C ALA A 57 3.78 15.04 11.64
N GLN A 58 3.44 14.11 10.79
CA GLN A 58 4.38 13.27 10.07
C GLN A 58 4.14 13.33 8.56
N ASP A 59 5.22 13.51 7.83
CA ASP A 59 5.21 13.42 6.37
C ASP A 59 5.60 12.02 5.88
N LEU A 60 5.63 11.84 4.56
CA LEU A 60 6.00 10.59 3.92
C LEU A 60 7.42 10.11 4.33
N ALA A 61 8.37 11.03 4.49
CA ALA A 61 9.73 10.70 4.88
C ALA A 61 9.79 10.19 6.32
N ALA A 62 9.04 10.80 7.23
CA ALA A 62 8.95 10.36 8.63
C ALA A 62 8.31 8.99 8.76
N PHE A 63 7.23 8.70 8.00
CA PHE A 63 6.64 7.35 7.96
C PHE A 63 7.63 6.32 7.42
N ALA A 64 8.31 6.63 6.31
CA ALA A 64 9.28 5.74 5.68
C ALA A 64 10.46 5.43 6.61
N GLN A 65 10.98 6.42 7.34
CA GLN A 65 12.08 6.23 8.27
C GLN A 65 11.69 5.29 9.42
N GLN A 66 10.53 5.52 10.05
CA GLN A 66 10.07 4.67 11.16
C GLN A 66 9.85 3.22 10.72
N VAL A 67 9.26 3.02 9.55
CA VAL A 67 9.05 1.67 8.99
C VAL A 67 10.40 1.02 8.65
N ALA A 68 11.34 1.77 8.06
CA ALA A 68 12.66 1.24 7.73
C ALA A 68 13.45 0.83 8.98
N ASP A 69 13.31 1.56 10.08
CA ASP A 69 14.00 1.25 11.34
C ASP A 69 13.56 -0.09 11.96
N GLU A 70 12.31 -0.51 11.72
CA GLU A 70 11.75 -1.76 12.25
C GLU A 70 11.82 -2.94 11.25
N ALA A 71 12.03 -2.66 9.97
CA ALA A 71 12.06 -3.68 8.92
C ALA A 71 13.38 -4.46 8.89
N PRO A 72 13.37 -5.76 8.55
CA PRO A 72 14.58 -6.49 8.21
C PRO A 72 15.29 -5.85 7.02
N SER A 73 16.61 -6.08 6.90
CA SER A 73 17.44 -5.50 5.85
C SER A 73 18.61 -6.43 5.49
N PRO A 74 18.83 -6.75 4.19
CA PRO A 74 17.96 -6.36 3.06
C PRO A 74 16.68 -7.18 2.99
N ALA A 75 15.63 -6.70 2.26
CA ALA A 75 14.37 -7.40 2.10
C ALA A 75 13.69 -7.06 0.75
N ALA A 76 12.78 -7.93 0.30
CA ALA A 76 11.75 -7.54 -0.66
C ALA A 76 10.66 -6.74 0.06
N TRP A 77 10.06 -5.76 -0.63
CA TRP A 77 9.04 -4.90 -0.04
C TRP A 77 7.77 -4.93 -0.89
N LEU A 78 6.64 -5.17 -0.25
CA LEU A 78 5.32 -5.08 -0.85
C LEU A 78 4.54 -3.99 -0.13
N GLY A 79 4.17 -2.94 -0.86
CA GLY A 79 3.36 -1.86 -0.31
C GLY A 79 2.03 -1.71 -1.04
N TRP A 80 0.93 -1.69 -0.29
CA TRP A 80 -0.41 -1.48 -0.79
C TRP A 80 -0.86 -0.04 -0.58
N SER A 81 -1.30 0.63 -1.65
CA SER A 81 -1.86 1.99 -1.58
C SER A 81 -0.86 2.96 -0.92
N LEU A 82 -1.21 3.62 0.20
CA LEU A 82 -0.29 4.44 0.99
C LEU A 82 1.01 3.68 1.35
N GLY A 83 0.89 2.40 1.73
CA GLY A 83 2.06 1.55 2.01
C GLY A 83 3.02 1.44 0.82
N GLY A 84 2.52 1.51 -0.41
CA GLY A 84 3.34 1.53 -1.62
C GLY A 84 4.13 2.83 -1.79
N MET A 85 3.55 3.99 -1.44
CA MET A 85 4.31 5.25 -1.41
C MET A 85 5.41 5.22 -0.35
N ILE A 86 5.11 4.68 0.84
CA ILE A 86 6.07 4.53 1.94
C ILE A 86 7.21 3.60 1.51
N ALA A 87 6.91 2.43 0.94
CA ALA A 87 7.92 1.49 0.44
C ALA A 87 8.80 2.13 -0.66
N THR A 88 8.19 2.90 -1.58
CA THR A 88 8.90 3.67 -2.61
C THR A 88 9.84 4.69 -1.99
N GLN A 89 9.38 5.43 -0.96
CA GLN A 89 10.20 6.41 -0.25
C GLN A 89 11.39 5.74 0.47
N VAL A 90 11.20 4.54 1.06
CA VAL A 90 12.31 3.76 1.64
C VAL A 90 13.31 3.35 0.55
N ALA A 91 12.84 2.82 -0.58
CA ALA A 91 13.70 2.41 -1.69
C ALA A 91 14.52 3.58 -2.28
N LEU A 92 13.95 4.78 -2.29
CA LEU A 92 14.64 6.00 -2.73
C LEU A 92 15.61 6.56 -1.69
N GLY A 93 15.28 6.46 -0.40
CA GLY A 93 16.08 7.02 0.69
C GLY A 93 17.24 6.13 1.14
N VAL A 94 17.01 4.82 1.17
CA VAL A 94 17.99 3.81 1.63
C VAL A 94 17.98 2.58 0.71
N PRO A 95 18.47 2.72 -0.56
CA PRO A 95 18.33 1.69 -1.59
C PRO A 95 18.88 0.31 -1.20
N ALA A 96 19.92 0.26 -0.35
CA ALA A 96 20.51 -1.00 0.11
C ALA A 96 19.56 -1.86 0.97
N ARG A 97 18.45 -1.30 1.47
CA ARG A 97 17.46 -2.03 2.26
C ARG A 97 16.40 -2.74 1.41
N VAL A 98 16.24 -2.35 0.14
CA VAL A 98 15.15 -2.84 -0.72
C VAL A 98 15.73 -3.62 -1.88
N GLU A 99 15.61 -4.94 -1.84
CA GLU A 99 16.06 -5.83 -2.91
C GLU A 99 15.09 -5.85 -4.09
N LYS A 100 13.80 -5.86 -3.81
CA LYS A 100 12.70 -5.86 -4.79
C LYS A 100 11.55 -5.02 -4.25
N LEU A 101 10.85 -4.32 -5.12
CA LEU A 101 9.73 -3.45 -4.75
C LEU A 101 8.46 -3.87 -5.49
N ILE A 102 7.42 -4.23 -4.73
CA ILE A 102 6.10 -4.61 -5.24
C ILE A 102 5.10 -3.54 -4.82
N LEU A 103 4.54 -2.84 -5.79
CA LEU A 103 3.57 -1.77 -5.60
C LEU A 103 2.18 -2.29 -5.96
N VAL A 104 1.30 -2.36 -4.97
CA VAL A 104 -0.05 -2.89 -5.15
C VAL A 104 -1.04 -1.73 -5.12
N THR A 105 -1.72 -1.48 -6.24
CA THR A 105 -2.70 -0.41 -6.38
C THR A 105 -2.22 0.90 -5.72
N SER A 106 -0.96 1.23 -6.02
CA SER A 106 -0.28 2.44 -5.54
C SER A 106 0.19 3.28 -6.72
N SER A 107 0.28 4.58 -6.51
CA SER A 107 0.65 5.56 -7.53
C SER A 107 1.71 6.50 -6.96
N PRO A 108 2.65 7.01 -7.77
CA PRO A 108 3.61 8.02 -7.32
C PRO A 108 2.96 9.35 -6.94
N ARG A 109 1.72 9.58 -7.39
CA ARG A 109 0.86 10.70 -7.04
C ARG A 109 -0.59 10.25 -7.04
N PHE A 110 -1.30 10.47 -5.94
CA PHE A 110 -2.69 10.01 -5.74
C PHE A 110 -3.75 10.99 -6.19
N VAL A 111 -3.41 12.26 -6.41
CA VAL A 111 -4.35 13.30 -6.85
C VAL A 111 -4.04 13.78 -8.25
N THR A 112 -5.09 14.13 -8.99
CA THR A 112 -4.98 14.66 -10.35
C THR A 112 -4.32 16.03 -10.38
N THR A 113 -3.59 16.27 -11.47
CA THR A 113 -3.08 17.58 -11.90
C THR A 113 -3.13 17.64 -13.42
N ASP A 114 -2.89 18.80 -14.00
CA ASP A 114 -2.92 18.99 -15.47
C ASP A 114 -1.97 18.01 -16.19
N ASP A 115 -0.82 17.71 -15.58
CA ASP A 115 0.19 16.77 -16.07
C ASP A 115 0.04 15.35 -15.54
N TRP A 116 -0.98 15.07 -14.69
CA TRP A 116 -1.28 13.76 -14.11
C TRP A 116 -2.79 13.50 -14.00
N PRO A 117 -3.49 13.26 -15.11
CA PRO A 117 -4.96 13.14 -15.14
C PRO A 117 -5.49 11.76 -14.68
N TYR A 118 -4.62 10.79 -14.35
CA TYR A 118 -4.96 9.40 -14.07
C TYR A 118 -5.07 9.09 -12.57
N ALA A 119 -5.42 10.06 -11.76
CA ALA A 119 -5.47 9.92 -10.32
C ALA A 119 -6.86 10.29 -9.76
N MET A 120 -7.01 10.34 -8.46
CA MET A 120 -8.24 10.74 -7.79
C MET A 120 -8.42 12.27 -7.86
N ASP A 121 -9.65 12.72 -7.98
CA ASP A 121 -9.96 14.16 -7.82
C ASP A 121 -9.56 14.61 -6.41
N PRO A 122 -8.76 15.67 -6.26
CA PRO A 122 -8.38 16.21 -4.94
C PRO A 122 -9.58 16.47 -4.02
N ALA A 123 -10.71 16.93 -4.55
CA ALA A 123 -11.93 17.21 -3.79
C ALA A 123 -12.44 15.96 -3.03
N VAL A 124 -12.23 14.76 -3.56
CA VAL A 124 -12.63 13.51 -2.89
C VAL A 124 -11.83 13.30 -1.61
N LEU A 125 -10.51 13.54 -1.62
CA LEU A 125 -9.68 13.43 -0.41
C LEU A 125 -9.97 14.57 0.57
N ASP A 126 -10.27 15.78 0.09
CA ASP A 126 -10.68 16.91 0.92
C ASP A 126 -11.98 16.62 1.65
N ASP A 127 -12.97 16.02 0.96
CA ASP A 127 -14.23 15.58 1.55
C ASP A 127 -14.00 14.51 2.62
N PHE A 128 -13.09 13.56 2.38
CA PHE A 128 -12.71 12.57 3.40
C PHE A 128 -12.05 13.22 4.61
N ALA A 129 -11.13 14.16 4.42
CA ALA A 129 -10.46 14.86 5.51
C ALA A 129 -11.46 15.64 6.38
N GLN A 130 -12.41 16.36 5.76
CA GLN A 130 -13.44 17.11 6.49
C GLN A 130 -14.41 16.17 7.24
N ALA A 131 -14.87 15.09 6.58
CA ALA A 131 -15.81 14.15 7.16
C ALA A 131 -15.20 13.31 8.29
N LEU A 132 -13.89 13.07 8.26
CA LEU A 132 -13.18 12.24 9.24
C LEU A 132 -13.34 12.76 10.67
N HIS A 133 -13.34 14.08 10.86
CA HIS A 133 -13.50 14.72 12.18
C HIS A 133 -14.94 14.75 12.66
N GLN A 134 -15.92 14.62 11.75
CA GLN A 134 -17.36 14.68 12.07
C GLN A 134 -17.95 13.28 12.25
N ASP A 135 -17.60 12.36 11.35
CA ASP A 135 -18.08 10.97 11.33
C ASP A 135 -16.96 10.03 10.90
N TYR A 136 -16.13 9.65 11.85
CA TYR A 136 -14.99 8.75 11.66
C TYR A 136 -15.42 7.41 11.04
N HIS A 137 -16.41 6.73 11.65
CA HIS A 137 -16.83 5.40 11.21
C HIS A 137 -17.45 5.43 9.81
N GLY A 138 -18.36 6.34 9.55
CA GLY A 138 -19.00 6.47 8.25
C GLY A 138 -18.00 6.88 7.17
N THR A 139 -16.97 7.65 7.51
CA THR A 139 -15.91 8.04 6.56
C THR A 139 -15.06 6.85 6.16
N LEU A 140 -14.61 6.03 7.12
CA LEU A 140 -13.88 4.80 6.81
C LEU A 140 -14.72 3.81 6.04
N GLU A 141 -16.00 3.63 6.39
CA GLU A 141 -16.92 2.76 5.66
C GLU A 141 -17.06 3.19 4.17
N ARG A 142 -17.20 4.51 3.92
CA ARG A 142 -17.24 5.04 2.55
C ARG A 142 -15.92 4.79 1.82
N PHE A 143 -14.78 5.00 2.49
CA PHE A 143 -13.47 4.74 1.91
C PHE A 143 -13.27 3.26 1.56
N LEU A 144 -13.69 2.33 2.45
CA LEU A 144 -13.67 0.89 2.15
C LEU A 144 -14.59 0.53 0.97
N ALA A 145 -15.75 1.17 0.86
CA ALA A 145 -16.66 0.91 -0.26
C ALA A 145 -16.08 1.30 -1.63
N LEU A 146 -15.23 2.34 -1.68
CA LEU A 146 -14.52 2.72 -2.91
C LEU A 146 -13.48 1.68 -3.35
N GLN A 147 -12.99 0.84 -2.45
CA GLN A 147 -11.98 -0.17 -2.74
C GLN A 147 -12.56 -1.42 -3.43
N ALA A 148 -13.86 -1.62 -3.33
CA ALA A 148 -14.53 -2.80 -3.84
C ALA A 148 -14.87 -2.68 -5.32
N ALA A 149 -14.55 -3.70 -6.11
CA ALA A 149 -15.03 -3.84 -7.47
C ALA A 149 -16.55 -4.14 -7.50
N PRO A 150 -17.24 -3.95 -8.62
CA PRO A 150 -18.61 -4.43 -8.78
C PRO A 150 -18.72 -5.96 -8.64
N GLY A 151 -19.87 -6.45 -8.20
CA GLY A 151 -20.16 -7.89 -8.15
C GLY A 151 -19.85 -8.58 -6.83
N THR A 152 -19.86 -9.91 -6.85
CA THR A 152 -19.74 -10.74 -5.63
C THR A 152 -18.36 -10.63 -5.00
N ALA A 153 -17.29 -10.74 -5.80
CA ALA A 153 -15.93 -10.62 -5.32
C ALA A 153 -15.68 -9.27 -4.59
N GLY A 154 -16.26 -8.18 -5.09
CA GLY A 154 -16.18 -6.88 -4.42
C GLY A 154 -16.93 -6.83 -3.10
N ARG A 155 -18.13 -7.45 -3.02
CA ARG A 155 -18.87 -7.55 -1.73
C ARG A 155 -18.09 -8.37 -0.70
N ASP A 156 -17.47 -9.46 -1.11
CA ASP A 156 -16.65 -10.30 -0.22
C ASP A 156 -15.40 -9.56 0.24
N THR A 157 -14.74 -8.84 -0.68
CA THR A 157 -13.62 -7.95 -0.35
C THR A 157 -14.01 -6.91 0.69
N LEU A 158 -15.12 -6.20 0.49
CA LEU A 158 -15.61 -5.19 1.42
C LEU A 158 -15.91 -5.79 2.80
N ARG A 159 -16.54 -6.96 2.85
CA ARG A 159 -16.79 -7.67 4.10
C ARG A 159 -15.49 -7.99 4.84
N GLN A 160 -14.48 -8.51 4.15
CA GLN A 160 -13.18 -8.85 4.75
C GLN A 160 -12.43 -7.60 5.23
N LEU A 161 -12.42 -6.53 4.47
CA LEU A 161 -11.83 -5.25 4.87
C LEU A 161 -12.50 -4.67 6.13
N ARG A 162 -13.83 -4.73 6.21
CA ARG A 162 -14.60 -4.32 7.40
C ARG A 162 -14.24 -5.16 8.62
N GLN A 163 -14.18 -6.47 8.48
CA GLN A 163 -13.79 -7.37 9.56
C GLN A 163 -12.37 -7.08 10.05
N THR A 164 -11.46 -6.76 9.14
CA THR A 164 -10.10 -6.34 9.49
C THR A 164 -10.11 -5.03 10.24
N LEU A 165 -10.79 -4.00 9.71
CA LEU A 165 -10.88 -2.68 10.34
C LEU A 165 -11.39 -2.75 11.79
N LEU A 166 -12.40 -3.58 12.05
CA LEU A 166 -13.05 -3.70 13.37
C LEU A 166 -12.25 -4.55 14.38
N ARG A 167 -11.13 -5.14 13.97
CA ARG A 167 -10.36 -6.02 14.85
C ARG A 167 -9.62 -5.28 15.96
N PHE A 168 -9.23 -4.03 15.70
CA PHE A 168 -8.54 -3.16 16.66
C PHE A 168 -9.27 -1.83 16.82
N PRO A 169 -8.96 -1.08 17.89
CA PRO A 169 -9.44 0.29 18.00
C PRO A 169 -9.08 1.09 16.76
N PRO A 170 -9.88 2.10 16.41
CA PRO A 170 -9.60 2.96 15.28
C PRO A 170 -8.20 3.60 15.38
N PRO A 171 -7.52 3.82 14.25
CA PRO A 171 -6.28 4.61 14.23
C PRO A 171 -6.48 5.96 14.89
N GLY A 172 -5.44 6.51 15.51
CA GLY A 172 -5.50 7.86 16.06
C GLY A 172 -5.85 8.88 14.96
N SER A 173 -6.69 9.87 15.27
CA SER A 173 -7.12 10.90 14.29
C SER A 173 -5.93 11.53 13.58
N ARG A 174 -4.87 11.87 14.31
CA ARG A 174 -3.65 12.43 13.73
C ARG A 174 -3.01 11.51 12.68
N ALA A 175 -2.92 10.22 12.91
CA ALA A 175 -2.30 9.29 11.95
C ALA A 175 -3.11 9.20 10.65
N LEU A 176 -4.43 9.32 10.76
CA LEU A 176 -5.31 9.38 9.59
C LEU A 176 -5.16 10.71 8.84
N ASP A 177 -5.08 11.84 9.56
CA ASP A 177 -4.85 13.15 8.98
C ASP A 177 -3.50 13.20 8.25
N ASP A 178 -2.43 12.73 8.90
CA ASP A 178 -1.09 12.65 8.30
C ASP A 178 -1.08 11.77 7.03
N GLY A 179 -1.74 10.61 7.07
CA GLY A 179 -1.88 9.73 5.92
C GLY A 179 -2.66 10.34 4.77
N LEU A 180 -3.77 11.06 5.03
CA LEU A 180 -4.50 11.80 4.01
C LEU A 180 -3.67 12.95 3.44
N ALA A 181 -2.96 13.70 4.28
CA ALA A 181 -2.07 14.78 3.84
C ALA A 181 -0.95 14.25 2.92
N ILE A 182 -0.41 13.06 3.21
CA ILE A 182 0.56 12.39 2.33
C ILE A 182 -0.08 12.05 0.98
N LEU A 183 -1.28 11.44 0.97
CA LEU A 183 -1.98 11.11 -0.27
C LEU A 183 -2.33 12.33 -1.12
N GLN A 184 -2.67 13.47 -0.47
CA GLN A 184 -2.98 14.74 -1.15
C GLN A 184 -1.75 15.43 -1.73
N SER A 185 -0.62 15.43 -1.02
CA SER A 185 0.51 16.31 -1.32
C SER A 185 1.73 15.62 -1.92
N ALA A 186 1.93 14.32 -1.65
CA ALA A 186 3.15 13.65 -2.06
C ALA A 186 3.19 13.41 -3.58
N ASP A 187 4.35 13.72 -4.18
CA ASP A 187 4.64 13.49 -5.58
C ASP A 187 6.04 12.89 -5.74
N LEU A 188 6.08 11.60 -6.07
CA LEU A 188 7.32 10.86 -6.26
C LEU A 188 7.72 10.71 -7.74
N ARG A 189 6.95 11.23 -8.69
CA ARG A 189 7.13 11.02 -10.13
C ARG A 189 8.55 11.35 -10.59
N ASN A 190 9.07 12.50 -10.22
CA ASN A 190 10.42 12.96 -10.59
C ASN A 190 11.54 12.18 -9.90
N ARG A 191 11.22 11.39 -8.87
CA ARG A 191 12.19 10.59 -8.11
C ARG A 191 12.22 9.12 -8.53
N LEU A 192 11.16 8.60 -9.15
CA LEU A 192 11.07 7.20 -9.55
C LEU A 192 12.25 6.72 -10.42
N PRO A 193 12.79 7.52 -11.36
CA PRO A 193 13.96 7.10 -12.16
C PRO A 193 15.23 6.81 -11.33
N ALA A 194 15.27 7.23 -10.07
CA ALA A 194 16.38 6.94 -9.15
C ALA A 194 16.27 5.59 -8.42
N LEU A 195 15.15 4.86 -8.59
CA LEU A 195 15.00 3.51 -8.05
C LEU A 195 16.03 2.56 -8.66
N ARG A 196 16.69 1.77 -7.80
CA ARG A 196 17.78 0.86 -8.18
C ARG A 196 17.38 -0.61 -8.12
N CYS A 197 16.28 -0.93 -7.45
CA CYS A 197 15.76 -2.30 -7.35
C CYS A 197 14.77 -2.61 -8.47
N PRO A 198 14.58 -3.90 -8.84
CA PRO A 198 13.47 -4.32 -9.67
C PRO A 198 12.13 -3.90 -9.08
N VAL A 199 11.17 -3.51 -9.94
CA VAL A 199 9.84 -3.05 -9.55
C VAL A 199 8.75 -3.86 -10.25
N LEU A 200 7.75 -4.32 -9.49
CA LEU A 200 6.48 -4.85 -9.99
C LEU A 200 5.36 -3.92 -9.52
N SER A 201 4.57 -3.39 -10.46
CA SER A 201 3.37 -2.61 -10.16
C SER A 201 2.12 -3.40 -10.56
N ILE A 202 1.23 -3.66 -9.62
CA ILE A 202 -0.02 -4.41 -9.83
C ILE A 202 -1.20 -3.49 -9.61
N PHE A 203 -2.08 -3.37 -10.61
CA PHE A 203 -3.30 -2.55 -10.57
C PHE A 203 -4.55 -3.43 -10.64
N GLY A 204 -5.66 -2.95 -10.10
CA GLY A 204 -6.98 -3.55 -10.27
C GLY A 204 -7.76 -2.86 -11.41
N GLN A 205 -8.36 -3.63 -12.31
CA GLN A 205 -9.09 -3.09 -13.46
C GLN A 205 -10.22 -2.13 -13.07
N HIS A 206 -10.89 -2.39 -11.95
CA HIS A 206 -12.03 -1.61 -11.44
C HIS A 206 -11.69 -0.78 -10.20
N ASP A 207 -10.40 -0.49 -10.02
CA ASP A 207 -9.96 0.37 -8.92
C ASP A 207 -10.45 1.81 -9.14
N ARG A 208 -11.12 2.38 -8.12
CA ARG A 208 -11.66 3.74 -8.13
C ARG A 208 -10.77 4.73 -7.39
N LEU A 209 -9.78 4.24 -6.62
CA LEU A 209 -8.83 5.07 -5.90
C LEU A 209 -7.56 5.30 -6.73
N VAL A 210 -7.07 4.24 -7.37
CA VAL A 210 -5.92 4.28 -8.29
C VAL A 210 -6.36 3.65 -9.62
N PRO A 211 -6.97 4.42 -10.51
CA PRO A 211 -7.50 3.90 -11.78
C PRO A 211 -6.43 3.20 -12.60
N ALA A 212 -6.74 2.02 -13.15
CA ALA A 212 -5.81 1.25 -13.97
C ALA A 212 -5.28 2.03 -15.20
N ALA A 213 -5.95 3.10 -15.58
CA ALA A 213 -5.51 4.03 -16.61
C ALA A 213 -4.15 4.71 -16.29
N VAL A 214 -3.72 4.69 -15.01
CA VAL A 214 -2.40 5.19 -14.61
C VAL A 214 -1.25 4.27 -15.04
N ALA A 215 -1.51 2.99 -15.32
CA ALA A 215 -0.48 1.99 -15.57
C ALA A 215 0.49 2.35 -16.72
N PRO A 216 0.04 2.86 -17.89
CA PRO A 216 0.96 3.31 -18.95
C PRO A 216 1.86 4.47 -18.51
N ALA A 217 1.34 5.41 -17.70
CA ALA A 217 2.13 6.54 -17.20
C ALA A 217 3.19 6.08 -16.18
N VAL A 218 2.84 5.14 -15.29
CA VAL A 218 3.83 4.51 -14.39
C VAL A 218 4.89 3.75 -15.18
N LYS A 219 4.50 2.99 -16.21
CA LYS A 219 5.45 2.29 -17.09
C LYS A 219 6.39 3.25 -17.81
N ALA A 220 5.91 4.42 -18.23
CA ALA A 220 6.74 5.45 -18.84
C ALA A 220 7.79 6.03 -17.86
N LEU A 221 7.43 6.21 -16.58
CA LEU A 221 8.35 6.67 -15.54
C LEU A 221 9.35 5.58 -15.08
N LEU A 222 8.97 4.30 -15.22
CA LEU A 222 9.73 3.12 -14.82
C LEU A 222 9.80 2.12 -15.99
N PRO A 223 10.59 2.37 -17.03
CA PRO A 223 10.61 1.53 -18.25
C PRO A 223 10.95 0.06 -17.98
N ASN A 224 11.76 -0.21 -16.95
CA ASN A 224 12.19 -1.57 -16.58
C ASN A 224 11.21 -2.26 -15.60
N ALA A 225 10.20 -1.55 -15.06
CA ALA A 225 9.24 -2.17 -14.16
C ALA A 225 8.34 -3.16 -14.91
N GLN A 226 7.95 -4.24 -14.23
CA GLN A 226 6.80 -5.04 -14.63
C GLN A 226 5.53 -4.32 -14.21
N VAL A 227 4.55 -4.23 -15.10
CA VAL A 227 3.28 -3.55 -14.83
C VAL A 227 2.14 -4.46 -15.25
N GLU A 228 1.31 -4.85 -14.27
CA GLU A 228 0.26 -5.83 -14.44
C GLU A 228 -1.11 -5.27 -14.01
N ILE A 229 -2.16 -5.70 -14.71
CA ILE A 229 -3.55 -5.33 -14.37
C ILE A 229 -4.35 -6.60 -14.13
N ILE A 230 -4.84 -6.80 -12.90
CA ILE A 230 -5.71 -7.93 -12.59
C ILE A 230 -7.14 -7.60 -13.02
N LYS A 231 -7.64 -8.34 -14.00
CA LYS A 231 -9.01 -8.19 -14.54
C LYS A 231 -10.04 -8.50 -13.46
N GLY A 232 -11.07 -7.69 -13.39
CA GLY A 232 -12.17 -7.85 -12.44
C GLY A 232 -11.87 -7.36 -11.02
N SER A 233 -10.61 -7.06 -10.68
CA SER A 233 -10.20 -6.61 -9.35
C SER A 233 -10.46 -5.12 -9.13
N GLY A 234 -10.72 -4.77 -7.86
CA GLY A 234 -10.66 -3.40 -7.33
C GLY A 234 -9.32 -3.09 -6.68
N HIS A 235 -9.35 -2.25 -5.63
CA HIS A 235 -8.18 -1.72 -4.93
C HIS A 235 -7.43 -2.74 -4.06
N ALA A 236 -8.04 -3.90 -3.73
CA ALA A 236 -7.43 -4.97 -2.95
C ALA A 236 -7.37 -6.29 -3.73
N PRO A 237 -6.50 -6.40 -4.76
CA PRO A 237 -6.40 -7.59 -5.60
C PRO A 237 -5.95 -8.84 -4.83
N PHE A 238 -5.17 -8.70 -3.78
CA PHE A 238 -4.72 -9.79 -2.91
C PHE A 238 -5.87 -10.43 -2.11
N ILE A 239 -7.01 -9.73 -1.96
CA ILE A 239 -8.24 -10.25 -1.35
C ILE A 239 -9.17 -10.80 -2.43
N SER A 240 -9.46 -9.99 -3.46
CA SER A 240 -10.48 -10.32 -4.46
C SER A 240 -10.05 -11.40 -5.46
N HIS A 241 -8.75 -11.49 -5.76
CA HIS A 241 -8.17 -12.39 -6.76
C HIS A 241 -6.86 -13.01 -6.25
N PRO A 242 -6.89 -13.73 -5.09
CA PRO A 242 -5.68 -14.12 -4.37
C PRO A 242 -4.75 -15.02 -5.19
N GLN A 243 -5.28 -15.96 -5.99
CA GLN A 243 -4.46 -16.87 -6.79
C GLN A 243 -3.71 -16.14 -7.91
N ALA A 244 -4.40 -15.27 -8.65
CA ALA A 244 -3.78 -14.49 -9.72
C ALA A 244 -2.75 -13.49 -9.15
N PHE A 245 -3.07 -12.89 -8.01
CA PHE A 245 -2.16 -11.98 -7.31
C PHE A 245 -0.90 -12.71 -6.82
N LEU A 246 -1.08 -13.85 -6.13
CA LEU A 246 0.04 -14.64 -5.61
C LEU A 246 0.97 -15.10 -6.74
N ALA A 247 0.42 -15.59 -7.86
CA ALA A 247 1.21 -16.02 -9.00
C ALA A 247 2.12 -14.92 -9.56
N LEU A 248 1.64 -13.67 -9.63
CA LEU A 248 2.45 -12.52 -10.06
C LEU A 248 3.56 -12.20 -9.05
N VAL A 249 3.22 -12.21 -7.75
CA VAL A 249 4.16 -11.90 -6.67
C VAL A 249 5.26 -12.94 -6.59
N THR A 250 4.92 -14.25 -6.58
CA THR A 250 5.90 -15.33 -6.49
C THR A 250 6.82 -15.37 -7.71
N ALA A 251 6.26 -15.28 -8.92
CA ALA A 251 7.06 -15.22 -10.15
C ALA A 251 8.06 -14.06 -10.14
N PHE A 252 7.67 -12.89 -9.62
CA PHE A 252 8.54 -11.74 -9.51
C PHE A 252 9.62 -11.93 -8.43
N LEU A 253 9.27 -12.52 -7.29
CA LEU A 253 10.21 -12.78 -6.21
C LEU A 253 11.26 -13.83 -6.57
N GLU A 254 10.88 -14.85 -7.34
CA GLU A 254 11.77 -15.94 -7.78
C GLU A 254 12.72 -15.50 -8.91
N ASN A 255 12.31 -14.55 -9.77
CA ASN A 255 13.16 -14.08 -10.86
C ASN A 255 14.38 -13.34 -10.30
N ASN A 256 15.55 -13.98 -10.40
CA ASN A 256 16.85 -13.33 -10.19
C ASN A 256 17.11 -12.41 -11.38
N HIS A 257 16.78 -11.13 -11.22
CA HIS A 257 17.25 -10.10 -12.14
C HIS A 257 18.75 -9.92 -11.88
N GLY A 258 19.58 -10.71 -12.65
CA GLY A 258 21.02 -10.58 -12.67
C GLY A 258 21.47 -9.24 -13.23
#